data_1616c8b23240581a23efda018adb5a9c
#
_entry.id   1616c8b23240581a23efda018adb5a9c
#
_cell.length_a   1.000
_cell.length_b   1.000
_cell.length_c   1.000
_cell.angle_alpha   90.00
_cell.angle_beta   90.00
_cell.angle_gamma   90.00
#
_symmetry.space_group_name_H-M   'P 1'
#
loop_
_entity.id
_entity.type
_entity.pdbx_description
1 polymer ?
#
loop_
_entity_poly.entity_id
_entity_poly.type
_entity_poly.pdbx_seq_one_letter_code
_entity_poly.pdbx_strand_id
1 'polypeptide(L)'
;MTRTATPPGKPSFNKGARRRVIPSMDLTRLTGSISSPAVFLFLLSLFFAGCKKTEQVPHETPTLIYEHPVTMDIPVTGSWVGHLDGVDNASIVPQITGYLQTQNYANGAIVKKGEVLFRIDDSTFRDQVSKAKATLAQAQAQLQQLNYDAEIYRPLAAENAISKQKYEDTRLSALAAEAQVQQAAALALAEKNLSYTVLYAPFDGIAGISRTNIGDLVSPESGPLAVVSSVNPIRVNFAVTQQEWIQQAGKNGNEGVQTGSKLDITLKDGTKYPEQATVVAIDRAFNPQTGTIRVQANLPNADYLLRPGMFIIATARLATVKNALTVPAKSLLSTQGRFFVIVLDGSNHPSIIPVQAGTQLGDRQQVIPLKPDSLTPQSKVVVDGLLQAEAASRNPAARLKAVPASNQ
;
A
#
# COMPACT_ATOMS: atom_id res chain seq x y z
N MET A 1 -31.85 12.29 -44.52
CA MET A 1 -30.70 13.11 -45.01
C MET A 1 -29.49 12.74 -44.21
N THR A 2 -28.73 11.84 -44.72
CA THR A 2 -27.51 11.24 -44.20
C THR A 2 -26.31 12.17 -44.45
N ARG A 3 -25.54 12.49 -43.39
CA ARG A 3 -24.17 13.03 -43.54
C ARG A 3 -23.20 12.15 -42.77
N THR A 4 -22.43 11.42 -43.53
CA THR A 4 -21.23 10.68 -43.17
C THR A 4 -20.10 11.64 -42.82
N ALA A 5 -19.47 11.46 -41.64
CA ALA A 5 -18.23 12.15 -41.22
C ALA A 5 -17.04 11.18 -41.30
N THR A 6 -16.04 11.58 -42.06
CA THR A 6 -14.74 10.92 -42.31
C THR A 6 -13.81 11.08 -41.08
N PRO A 7 -12.99 10.08 -40.67
CA PRO A 7 -12.03 10.22 -39.62
C PRO A 7 -10.71 10.85 -40.11
N PRO A 8 -9.95 11.58 -39.22
CA PRO A 8 -8.68 12.21 -39.59
C PRO A 8 -7.51 11.23 -39.62
N GLY A 9 -6.58 11.49 -40.57
CA GLY A 9 -5.43 10.67 -40.91
C GLY A 9 -4.36 10.59 -39.85
N LYS A 10 -3.62 9.47 -39.87
CA LYS A 10 -2.41 9.16 -39.09
C LYS A 10 -1.21 9.97 -39.64
N PRO A 11 -0.31 10.48 -38.78
CA PRO A 11 0.96 11.03 -39.23
C PRO A 11 1.97 9.91 -39.55
N SER A 12 2.57 10.00 -40.75
CA SER A 12 3.64 9.14 -41.24
C SER A 12 4.97 9.45 -40.53
N PHE A 13 5.56 8.44 -39.91
CA PHE A 13 6.93 8.50 -39.36
C PHE A 13 7.94 8.18 -40.50
N ASN A 14 8.74 9.18 -40.89
CA ASN A 14 9.82 9.09 -41.83
C ASN A 14 11.08 8.52 -41.18
N LYS A 15 11.47 7.27 -41.49
CA LYS A 15 12.71 6.63 -41.07
C LYS A 15 13.83 7.01 -42.02
N GLY A 16 14.58 8.04 -41.72
CA GLY A 16 15.86 8.36 -42.33
C GLY A 16 17.02 7.56 -41.70
N ALA A 17 17.30 6.38 -42.21
CA ALA A 17 18.51 5.62 -41.85
C ALA A 17 19.68 6.07 -42.71
N ARG A 18 20.61 6.83 -42.16
CA ARG A 18 21.93 7.11 -42.77
C ARG A 18 22.82 5.89 -42.60
N ARG A 19 23.02 5.12 -43.63
CA ARG A 19 24.12 4.15 -43.79
C ARG A 19 25.45 4.91 -43.97
N ARG A 20 26.39 4.74 -43.05
CA ARG A 20 27.82 5.07 -43.24
C ARG A 20 28.43 4.02 -44.15
N VAL A 21 28.90 4.44 -45.32
CA VAL A 21 29.71 3.66 -46.25
C VAL A 21 31.15 3.66 -45.71
N ILE A 22 31.71 2.47 -45.52
CA ILE A 22 33.11 2.25 -45.22
C ILE A 22 33.80 1.97 -46.58
N PRO A 23 34.86 2.70 -46.99
CA PRO A 23 35.53 2.44 -48.25
C PRO A 23 36.39 1.17 -48.15
N SER A 24 36.18 0.27 -49.12
CA SER A 24 37.02 -0.91 -49.35
C SER A 24 38.40 -0.49 -49.86
N MET A 25 39.43 -0.92 -49.18
CA MET A 25 40.81 -0.75 -49.58
C MET A 25 41.21 -1.91 -50.50
N ASP A 26 41.43 -1.63 -51.78
CA ASP A 26 41.98 -2.55 -52.79
C ASP A 26 43.43 -2.89 -52.48
N LEU A 27 43.69 -4.17 -52.26
CA LEU A 27 45.03 -4.74 -52.07
C LEU A 27 45.42 -5.58 -53.29
N THR A 28 45.67 -4.91 -54.39
CA THR A 28 46.26 -5.54 -55.58
C THR A 28 47.28 -4.58 -56.21
N ARG A 29 48.56 -4.80 -55.87
CA ARG A 29 49.76 -4.59 -56.70
C ARG A 29 51.00 -4.43 -55.85
N LEU A 30 51.77 -5.51 -55.71
CA LEU A 30 53.23 -5.47 -55.65
C LEU A 30 53.75 -6.91 -55.74
N THR A 31 53.78 -7.44 -56.98
CA THR A 31 54.59 -8.59 -57.31
C THR A 31 55.86 -8.04 -57.89
N GLY A 32 56.91 -7.94 -57.03
CA GLY A 32 58.27 -7.71 -57.45
C GLY A 32 59.04 -9.03 -57.36
N SER A 33 59.42 -9.57 -58.51
CA SER A 33 60.27 -10.73 -58.70
C SER A 33 61.66 -10.52 -58.08
N ILE A 34 62.04 -11.36 -57.10
CA ILE A 34 63.44 -11.51 -56.73
C ILE A 34 63.76 -13.01 -56.80
N SER A 35 64.31 -13.36 -57.94
CA SER A 35 64.92 -14.67 -58.20
C SER A 35 66.40 -14.63 -57.83
N SER A 36 66.74 -15.19 -56.65
CA SER A 36 68.10 -15.59 -56.35
C SER A 36 68.13 -16.72 -55.32
N PRO A 37 68.54 -17.92 -55.64
CA PRO A 37 68.52 -19.10 -54.76
C PRO A 37 69.54 -19.01 -53.59
N ALA A 38 70.39 -18.01 -53.55
CA ALA A 38 71.38 -17.84 -52.48
C ALA A 38 70.85 -17.24 -51.19
N VAL A 39 69.67 -16.55 -51.24
CA VAL A 39 69.04 -15.95 -50.07
C VAL A 39 68.23 -16.97 -49.29
N PHE A 40 67.76 -18.04 -49.96
CA PHE A 40 66.91 -19.07 -49.32
C PHE A 40 67.71 -20.02 -48.41
N LEU A 41 69.06 -20.20 -48.68
CA LEU A 41 69.92 -21.06 -47.84
C LEU A 41 70.39 -20.35 -46.55
N PHE A 42 70.42 -19.01 -46.55
CA PHE A 42 70.86 -18.25 -45.37
C PHE A 42 69.75 -18.01 -44.36
N LEU A 43 68.49 -18.04 -44.82
CA LEU A 43 67.32 -17.96 -43.94
C LEU A 43 66.95 -19.28 -43.28
N LEU A 44 67.37 -20.43 -43.80
CA LEU A 44 67.12 -21.74 -43.22
C LEU A 44 68.12 -22.13 -42.09
N SER A 45 69.28 -21.48 -42.00
CA SER A 45 70.29 -21.72 -40.94
C SER A 45 69.98 -20.92 -39.63
N LEU A 46 69.11 -19.92 -39.66
CA LEU A 46 68.71 -19.14 -38.46
C LEU A 46 67.55 -19.76 -37.65
N PHE A 47 66.89 -20.83 -38.14
CA PHE A 47 65.76 -21.47 -37.46
C PHE A 47 66.17 -22.58 -36.47
N PHE A 48 67.48 -22.93 -36.34
CA PHE A 48 67.93 -24.03 -35.48
C PHE A 48 68.61 -23.62 -34.18
N ALA A 49 68.68 -22.32 -33.85
CA ALA A 49 69.36 -21.88 -32.64
C ALA A 49 68.42 -21.10 -31.70
N GLY A 50 67.37 -21.75 -31.20
CA GLY A 50 66.40 -21.05 -30.30
C GLY A 50 65.56 -21.98 -29.46
N CYS A 51 66.06 -23.15 -29.05
CA CYS A 51 65.46 -23.81 -27.90
C CYS A 51 65.80 -23.06 -26.60
N LYS A 52 65.10 -21.90 -26.36
CA LYS A 52 65.04 -21.40 -25.00
C LYS A 52 64.16 -22.36 -24.20
N LYS A 53 64.82 -23.02 -23.26
CA LYS A 53 64.19 -23.73 -22.17
C LYS A 53 63.10 -22.79 -21.59
N THR A 54 61.81 -23.11 -21.82
CA THR A 54 60.71 -22.41 -21.20
C THR A 54 60.86 -22.60 -19.71
N GLU A 55 61.32 -21.56 -19.05
CA GLU A 55 61.29 -21.45 -17.60
C GLU A 55 59.82 -21.61 -17.19
N GLN A 56 59.46 -22.75 -16.60
CA GLN A 56 58.16 -22.96 -16.00
C GLN A 56 58.03 -21.93 -14.90
N VAL A 57 57.29 -20.87 -15.18
CA VAL A 57 56.75 -19.97 -14.13
C VAL A 57 56.13 -20.86 -13.08
N PRO A 58 56.54 -20.79 -11.83
CA PRO A 58 55.87 -21.55 -10.77
C PRO A 58 54.40 -21.19 -10.81
N HIS A 59 53.55 -22.14 -11.20
CA HIS A 59 52.11 -21.96 -11.02
C HIS A 59 51.87 -21.84 -9.51
N GLU A 60 51.71 -20.60 -9.03
CA GLU A 60 51.22 -20.39 -7.68
C GLU A 60 49.94 -21.20 -7.54
N THR A 61 49.94 -22.13 -6.60
CA THR A 61 48.74 -22.95 -6.31
C THR A 61 47.61 -22.01 -5.96
N PRO A 62 46.51 -22.00 -6.74
CA PRO A 62 45.39 -21.10 -6.45
C PRO A 62 44.90 -21.26 -5.00
N THR A 63 44.83 -20.15 -4.30
CA THR A 63 44.35 -20.12 -2.90
C THR A 63 42.85 -19.93 -2.90
N LEU A 64 42.11 -20.85 -2.29
CA LEU A 64 40.68 -20.77 -2.09
C LEU A 64 40.40 -20.34 -0.64
N ILE A 65 39.45 -19.43 -0.47
CA ILE A 65 38.96 -19.06 0.85
C ILE A 65 37.66 -19.82 1.10
N TYR A 66 37.56 -20.48 2.25
CA TYR A 66 36.37 -21.21 2.65
C TYR A 66 35.80 -20.72 3.98
N GLU A 67 34.49 -20.90 4.17
CA GLU A 67 33.78 -20.67 5.43
C GLU A 67 32.87 -21.87 5.74
N HIS A 68 32.64 -22.10 7.02
CA HIS A 68 31.68 -23.12 7.45
C HIS A 68 30.26 -22.60 7.39
N PRO A 69 29.27 -23.40 6.90
CA PRO A 69 27.88 -23.07 7.03
C PRO A 69 27.50 -22.84 8.50
N VAL A 70 26.67 -21.86 8.75
CA VAL A 70 26.16 -21.55 10.08
C VAL A 70 24.66 -21.85 10.14
N THR A 71 24.22 -22.48 11.20
CA THR A 71 22.80 -22.68 11.47
C THR A 71 22.27 -21.48 12.24
N MET A 72 21.22 -20.84 11.72
CA MET A 72 20.55 -19.72 12.39
C MET A 72 19.05 -19.73 12.14
N ASP A 73 18.31 -19.06 12.99
CA ASP A 73 16.88 -18.86 12.80
C ASP A 73 16.64 -17.74 11.79
N ILE A 74 15.94 -18.06 10.70
CA ILE A 74 15.66 -17.09 9.63
C ILE A 74 14.20 -16.71 9.67
N PRO A 75 13.88 -15.40 9.85
CA PRO A 75 12.51 -14.91 9.71
C PRO A 75 12.08 -14.98 8.24
N VAL A 76 10.97 -15.63 7.98
CA VAL A 76 10.28 -15.55 6.69
C VAL A 76 9.36 -14.34 6.74
N THR A 77 9.61 -13.35 5.89
CA THR A 77 8.82 -12.13 5.82
C THR A 77 8.01 -12.10 4.54
N GLY A 78 6.79 -11.58 4.62
CA GLY A 78 5.97 -11.18 3.48
C GLY A 78 5.98 -9.65 3.36
N SER A 79 6.01 -9.15 2.14
CA SER A 79 5.98 -7.71 1.88
C SER A 79 4.93 -7.42 0.80
N TRP A 80 4.05 -6.47 1.09
CA TRP A 80 2.95 -6.10 0.21
C TRP A 80 2.92 -4.59 0.02
N VAL A 81 2.69 -4.18 -1.22
CA VAL A 81 2.40 -2.77 -1.51
C VAL A 81 0.97 -2.48 -1.06
N GLY A 82 0.81 -1.41 -0.30
CA GLY A 82 -0.47 -0.94 0.18
C GLY A 82 -0.62 0.56 -0.01
N HIS A 83 -1.78 1.06 0.35
CA HIS A 83 -2.07 2.48 0.40
C HIS A 83 -2.72 2.84 1.73
N LEU A 84 -2.52 4.08 2.14
CA LEU A 84 -3.10 4.64 3.33
C LEU A 84 -4.46 5.25 3.01
N ASP A 85 -5.39 5.14 3.97
CA ASP A 85 -6.72 5.77 3.89
C ASP A 85 -7.15 6.25 5.29
N GLY A 86 -8.15 7.12 5.37
CA GLY A 86 -8.79 7.42 6.65
C GLY A 86 -9.45 6.17 7.23
N VAL A 87 -9.43 6.03 8.55
CA VAL A 87 -10.26 5.00 9.21
C VAL A 87 -11.72 5.27 8.89
N ASP A 88 -12.11 6.54 9.00
CA ASP A 88 -13.40 7.05 8.58
C ASP A 88 -13.20 8.22 7.64
N ASN A 89 -14.02 8.29 6.59
CA ASN A 89 -14.06 9.41 5.66
C ASN A 89 -15.50 9.90 5.56
N ALA A 90 -15.74 11.14 5.96
CA ALA A 90 -17.06 11.76 5.89
C ALA A 90 -17.11 12.86 4.84
N SER A 91 -18.01 12.72 3.90
CA SER A 91 -18.36 13.78 2.96
C SER A 91 -19.32 14.76 3.65
N ILE A 92 -18.90 16.00 3.78
CA ILE A 92 -19.72 17.08 4.38
C ILE A 92 -20.64 17.64 3.30
N VAL A 93 -21.89 17.19 3.32
CA VAL A 93 -22.92 17.58 2.34
C VAL A 93 -23.97 18.42 3.04
N PRO A 94 -24.40 19.58 2.48
CA PRO A 94 -25.48 20.38 3.04
C PRO A 94 -26.80 19.61 2.92
N GLN A 95 -27.68 19.73 3.93
CA GLN A 95 -29.00 19.10 3.92
C GLN A 95 -30.12 20.08 3.53
N ILE A 96 -29.76 21.35 3.35
CA ILE A 96 -30.64 22.44 2.96
C ILE A 96 -30.02 23.26 1.84
N THR A 97 -30.84 24.05 1.16
CA THR A 97 -30.37 24.99 0.13
C THR A 97 -30.22 26.38 0.73
N GLY A 98 -29.09 27.03 0.49
CA GLY A 98 -28.80 28.39 0.94
C GLY A 98 -27.43 28.87 0.50
N TYR A 99 -27.12 30.14 0.75
CA TYR A 99 -25.80 30.69 0.44
C TYR A 99 -24.77 30.35 1.51
N LEU A 100 -23.57 29.94 1.11
CA LEU A 100 -22.47 29.67 2.02
C LEU A 100 -21.97 30.99 2.63
N GLN A 101 -22.15 31.17 3.93
CA GLN A 101 -21.82 32.43 4.62
C GLN A 101 -20.36 32.43 5.12
N THR A 102 -19.93 31.34 5.75
CA THR A 102 -18.56 31.23 6.29
C THR A 102 -18.01 29.83 6.16
N GLN A 103 -16.67 29.75 5.99
CA GLN A 103 -15.86 28.57 6.20
C GLN A 103 -15.01 28.82 7.46
N ASN A 104 -15.17 28.00 8.49
CA ASN A 104 -14.59 28.23 9.81
C ASN A 104 -13.32 27.43 10.07
N TYR A 105 -12.78 26.75 9.08
CA TYR A 105 -11.53 25.98 9.14
C TYR A 105 -10.59 26.39 8.01
N ALA A 106 -9.27 26.19 8.22
CA ALA A 106 -8.30 26.33 7.15
C ALA A 106 -8.22 25.03 6.32
N ASN A 107 -8.13 25.13 5.00
CA ASN A 107 -8.02 23.98 4.11
C ASN A 107 -6.84 23.08 4.51
N GLY A 108 -7.09 21.80 4.75
CA GLY A 108 -6.10 20.83 5.20
C GLY A 108 -5.79 20.87 6.70
N ALA A 109 -6.52 21.67 7.49
CA ALA A 109 -6.33 21.75 8.94
C ALA A 109 -6.89 20.52 9.67
N ILE A 110 -6.35 20.29 10.86
CA ILE A 110 -6.88 19.32 11.82
C ILE A 110 -8.10 19.95 12.47
N VAL A 111 -9.21 19.18 12.50
CA VAL A 111 -10.49 19.60 13.11
C VAL A 111 -10.92 18.57 14.16
N LYS A 112 -11.64 19.05 15.17
CA LYS A 112 -12.17 18.21 16.23
C LYS A 112 -13.64 17.88 16.00
N LYS A 113 -14.08 16.74 16.51
CA LYS A 113 -15.50 16.36 16.51
C LYS A 113 -16.38 17.48 17.08
N GLY A 114 -17.42 17.85 16.33
CA GLY A 114 -18.34 18.93 16.72
C GLY A 114 -17.83 20.35 16.39
N GLU A 115 -16.64 20.49 15.82
CA GLU A 115 -16.15 21.79 15.34
C GLU A 115 -16.96 22.26 14.14
N VAL A 116 -17.31 23.55 14.11
CA VAL A 116 -18.06 24.14 12.99
C VAL A 116 -17.15 24.26 11.77
N LEU A 117 -17.55 23.65 10.67
CA LEU A 117 -16.81 23.72 9.40
C LEU A 117 -17.38 24.78 8.48
N PHE A 118 -18.71 24.82 8.35
CA PHE A 118 -19.39 25.74 7.43
C PHE A 118 -20.64 26.31 8.08
N ARG A 119 -21.00 27.53 7.69
CA ARG A 119 -22.30 28.15 7.97
C ARG A 119 -22.95 28.55 6.68
N ILE A 120 -24.21 28.16 6.54
CA ILE A 120 -25.13 28.59 5.50
C ILE A 120 -25.93 29.73 6.07
N ASP A 121 -26.35 30.70 5.23
CA ASP A 121 -27.22 31.79 5.66
C ASP A 121 -28.49 31.25 6.31
N ASP A 122 -28.67 31.57 7.57
CA ASP A 122 -29.74 31.05 8.41
C ASP A 122 -30.91 32.03 8.59
N SER A 123 -30.88 33.23 7.97
CA SER A 123 -31.87 34.29 8.16
C SER A 123 -33.29 33.80 7.89
N THR A 124 -33.54 33.20 6.74
CA THR A 124 -34.84 32.67 6.35
C THR A 124 -35.31 31.51 7.24
N PHE A 125 -34.38 30.69 7.74
CA PHE A 125 -34.71 29.57 8.64
C PHE A 125 -35.06 30.07 10.06
N ARG A 126 -34.38 31.12 10.54
CA ARG A 126 -34.75 31.80 11.81
C ARG A 126 -36.17 32.41 11.76
N ASP A 127 -36.51 33.05 10.63
CA ASP A 127 -37.82 33.59 10.41
C ASP A 127 -38.91 32.50 10.42
N GLN A 128 -38.62 31.35 9.79
CA GLN A 128 -39.50 30.18 9.81
C GLN A 128 -39.71 29.64 11.23
N VAL A 129 -38.64 29.53 12.03
CA VAL A 129 -38.74 29.12 13.45
C VAL A 129 -39.56 30.13 14.24
N SER A 130 -39.35 31.44 14.07
CA SER A 130 -40.10 32.49 14.75
C SER A 130 -41.58 32.43 14.41
N LYS A 131 -41.91 32.26 13.12
CA LYS A 131 -43.29 32.10 12.66
C LYS A 131 -43.92 30.83 13.25
N ALA A 132 -43.23 29.69 13.22
CA ALA A 132 -43.74 28.44 13.78
C ALA A 132 -43.97 28.54 15.31
N LYS A 133 -43.07 29.22 16.05
CA LYS A 133 -43.27 29.51 17.49
C LYS A 133 -44.49 30.37 17.77
N ALA A 134 -44.70 31.41 16.97
CA ALA A 134 -45.89 32.27 17.12
C ALA A 134 -47.18 31.48 16.85
N THR A 135 -47.21 30.63 15.81
CA THR A 135 -48.38 29.77 15.50
C THR A 135 -48.64 28.77 16.62
N LEU A 136 -47.60 28.14 17.17
CA LEU A 136 -47.75 27.23 18.32
C LEU A 136 -48.31 27.96 19.55
N ALA A 137 -47.77 29.14 19.90
CA ALA A 137 -48.22 29.93 21.02
C ALA A 137 -49.69 30.36 20.88
N GLN A 138 -50.13 30.72 19.66
CA GLN A 138 -51.52 31.03 19.38
C GLN A 138 -52.42 29.82 19.59
N ALA A 139 -52.04 28.65 19.06
CA ALA A 139 -52.80 27.40 19.22
C ALA A 139 -52.88 26.98 20.71
N GLN A 140 -51.79 27.11 21.46
CA GLN A 140 -51.76 26.82 22.90
C GLN A 140 -52.66 27.76 23.70
N ALA A 141 -52.68 29.07 23.41
CA ALA A 141 -53.55 30.04 24.06
C ALA A 141 -55.02 29.72 23.77
N GLN A 142 -55.37 29.35 22.52
CA GLN A 142 -56.73 28.92 22.16
C GLN A 142 -57.14 27.66 22.90
N LEU A 143 -56.28 26.66 22.98
CA LEU A 143 -56.55 25.41 23.75
C LEU A 143 -56.76 25.72 25.24
N GLN A 144 -55.89 26.57 25.81
CA GLN A 144 -56.02 26.96 27.23
C GLN A 144 -57.36 27.64 27.52
N GLN A 145 -57.76 28.57 26.65
CA GLN A 145 -59.09 29.24 26.77
C GLN A 145 -60.20 28.22 26.74
N LEU A 146 -60.28 27.33 25.74
CA LEU A 146 -61.30 26.34 25.58
C LEU A 146 -61.35 25.33 26.73
N ASN A 147 -60.21 24.90 27.23
CA ASN A 147 -60.16 24.06 28.42
C ASN A 147 -60.70 24.75 29.66
N TYR A 148 -60.35 26.01 29.87
CA TYR A 148 -60.90 26.82 30.99
C TYR A 148 -62.43 26.94 30.88
N ASP A 149 -62.93 27.25 29.69
CA ASP A 149 -64.38 27.32 29.46
C ASP A 149 -65.06 25.96 29.72
N ALA A 150 -64.48 24.85 29.27
CA ALA A 150 -64.97 23.50 29.50
C ALA A 150 -64.97 23.12 31.00
N GLU A 151 -63.98 23.51 31.76
CA GLU A 151 -63.90 23.29 33.21
C GLU A 151 -65.03 24.07 33.96
N ILE A 152 -65.25 25.33 33.57
CA ILE A 152 -66.35 26.13 34.16
C ILE A 152 -67.71 25.55 33.78
N TYR A 153 -67.94 25.17 32.54
CA TYR A 153 -69.19 24.67 32.05
C TYR A 153 -69.54 23.27 32.58
N ARG A 154 -68.61 22.49 32.95
CA ARG A 154 -68.76 21.13 33.46
C ARG A 154 -69.72 21.06 34.69
N PRO A 155 -69.44 21.79 35.80
CA PRO A 155 -70.40 21.79 36.97
C PRO A 155 -71.73 22.44 36.66
N LEU A 156 -71.75 23.53 35.87
CA LEU A 156 -73.02 24.24 35.52
C LEU A 156 -73.97 23.36 34.66
N ALA A 157 -73.41 22.53 33.78
CA ALA A 157 -74.15 21.55 33.00
C ALA A 157 -74.70 20.40 33.89
N ALA A 158 -73.92 19.98 34.92
CA ALA A 158 -74.36 18.97 35.88
C ALA A 158 -75.56 19.45 36.73
N GLU A 159 -75.62 20.75 37.07
CA GLU A 159 -76.70 21.40 37.81
C GLU A 159 -77.83 21.87 36.91
N ASN A 160 -77.79 21.59 35.58
CA ASN A 160 -78.75 22.07 34.57
C ASN A 160 -78.85 23.62 34.48
N ALA A 161 -77.83 24.34 34.94
CA ALA A 161 -77.75 25.80 34.82
C ALA A 161 -77.39 26.26 33.37
N ILE A 162 -76.83 25.37 32.57
CA ILE A 162 -76.64 25.55 31.14
C ILE A 162 -77.02 24.30 30.37
N SER A 163 -77.19 24.42 29.04
CA SER A 163 -77.52 23.27 28.18
C SER A 163 -76.35 22.30 28.15
N LYS A 164 -76.59 20.99 28.31
CA LYS A 164 -75.60 19.94 28.11
C LYS A 164 -74.94 20.01 26.75
N GLN A 165 -75.72 20.40 25.74
CA GLN A 165 -75.16 20.61 24.39
C GLN A 165 -74.04 21.68 24.39
N LYS A 166 -74.22 22.79 25.11
CA LYS A 166 -73.21 23.87 25.19
C LYS A 166 -71.85 23.37 25.78
N TYR A 167 -71.97 22.54 26.84
CA TYR A 167 -70.76 21.93 27.43
C TYR A 167 -70.11 20.97 26.46
N GLU A 168 -70.82 20.05 25.78
CA GLU A 168 -70.30 19.12 24.83
C GLU A 168 -69.65 19.82 23.63
N ASP A 169 -70.27 20.88 23.08
CA ASP A 169 -69.76 21.68 22.01
C ASP A 169 -68.38 22.33 22.40
N THR A 170 -68.28 22.84 23.64
CA THR A 170 -67.01 23.43 24.14
C THR A 170 -65.97 22.37 24.35
N ARG A 171 -66.35 21.19 24.88
CA ARG A 171 -65.40 20.05 25.03
C ARG A 171 -64.87 19.56 23.70
N LEU A 172 -65.71 19.44 22.68
CA LEU A 172 -65.29 19.06 21.33
C LEU A 172 -64.37 20.11 20.68
N SER A 173 -64.72 21.40 20.96
CA SER A 173 -63.87 22.51 20.50
C SER A 173 -62.44 22.48 21.14
N ALA A 174 -62.37 22.10 22.43
CA ALA A 174 -61.13 21.93 23.13
C ALA A 174 -60.27 20.77 22.52
N LEU A 175 -60.91 19.63 22.19
CA LEU A 175 -60.26 18.52 21.52
C LEU A 175 -59.77 18.91 20.11
N ALA A 176 -60.54 19.71 19.37
CA ALA A 176 -60.14 20.24 18.08
C ALA A 176 -58.90 21.19 18.20
N ALA A 177 -58.91 22.03 19.24
CA ALA A 177 -57.74 22.90 19.52
C ALA A 177 -56.50 22.11 19.97
N GLU A 178 -56.68 21.00 20.70
CA GLU A 178 -55.58 20.08 21.03
C GLU A 178 -54.95 19.47 19.76
N ALA A 179 -55.77 19.05 18.80
CA ALA A 179 -55.30 18.58 17.52
C ALA A 179 -54.50 19.67 16.73
N GLN A 180 -54.93 20.95 16.85
CA GLN A 180 -54.21 22.07 16.26
C GLN A 180 -52.84 22.29 16.92
N VAL A 181 -52.70 22.14 18.23
CA VAL A 181 -51.41 22.18 18.93
C VAL A 181 -50.51 21.04 18.48
N GLN A 182 -51.01 19.84 18.28
CA GLN A 182 -50.26 18.71 17.73
C GLN A 182 -49.84 18.98 16.27
N GLN A 183 -50.65 19.61 15.46
CA GLN A 183 -50.34 20.05 14.10
C GLN A 183 -49.20 21.10 14.07
N ALA A 184 -48.98 21.84 15.15
CA ALA A 184 -47.85 22.77 15.29
C ALA A 184 -46.46 22.09 15.47
N ALA A 185 -46.37 20.75 15.26
CA ALA A 185 -45.11 20.03 15.05
C ALA A 185 -44.22 20.62 13.91
N ALA A 186 -44.77 21.54 13.11
CA ALA A 186 -44.01 22.39 12.17
C ALA A 186 -42.84 23.15 12.84
N LEU A 187 -42.94 23.44 14.16
CA LEU A 187 -41.83 24.05 14.90
C LEU A 187 -40.62 23.12 14.95
N ALA A 188 -40.78 21.84 15.26
CA ALA A 188 -39.68 20.89 15.31
C ALA A 188 -38.98 20.74 13.95
N LEU A 189 -39.76 20.76 12.85
CA LEU A 189 -39.21 20.74 11.51
C LEU A 189 -38.42 22.03 11.19
N ALA A 190 -38.96 23.19 11.55
CA ALA A 190 -38.27 24.48 11.33
C ALA A 190 -36.97 24.56 12.14
N GLU A 191 -36.99 24.11 13.39
CA GLU A 191 -35.76 24.05 14.23
C GLU A 191 -34.73 23.05 13.68
N LYS A 192 -35.19 21.92 13.17
CA LYS A 192 -34.33 20.93 12.50
C LYS A 192 -33.68 21.53 11.24
N ASN A 193 -34.43 22.21 10.39
CA ASN A 193 -33.91 22.87 9.21
C ASN A 193 -32.90 23.99 9.59
N LEU A 194 -33.19 24.75 10.64
CA LEU A 194 -32.24 25.74 11.19
C LEU A 194 -30.94 25.07 11.67
N SER A 195 -31.03 23.90 12.31
CA SER A 195 -29.85 23.18 12.75
C SER A 195 -28.92 22.74 11.59
N TYR A 196 -29.49 22.50 10.42
CA TYR A 196 -28.75 22.11 9.21
C TYR A 196 -28.02 23.26 8.54
N THR A 197 -28.26 24.53 8.98
CA THR A 197 -27.47 25.69 8.49
C THR A 197 -26.03 25.66 8.97
N VAL A 198 -25.72 24.88 10.01
CA VAL A 198 -24.36 24.75 10.56
C VAL A 198 -23.87 23.32 10.34
N LEU A 199 -22.79 23.17 9.60
CA LEU A 199 -22.19 21.88 9.32
C LEU A 199 -20.96 21.67 10.22
N TYR A 200 -20.96 20.53 10.90
CA TYR A 200 -19.95 20.17 11.91
C TYR A 200 -19.07 19.02 11.43
N ALA A 201 -17.88 18.90 11.98
CA ALA A 201 -17.03 17.74 11.84
C ALA A 201 -17.63 16.55 12.63
N PRO A 202 -17.83 15.39 12.01
CA PRO A 202 -18.43 14.23 12.68
C PRO A 202 -17.48 13.50 13.62
N PHE A 203 -16.17 13.62 13.39
CA PHE A 203 -15.10 13.03 14.18
C PHE A 203 -13.81 13.87 14.06
N ASP A 204 -12.82 13.55 14.89
CA ASP A 204 -11.49 14.17 14.85
C ASP A 204 -10.75 13.72 13.58
N GLY A 205 -10.16 14.67 12.85
CA GLY A 205 -9.49 14.34 11.59
C GLY A 205 -8.94 15.55 10.85
N ILE A 206 -8.67 15.37 9.58
CA ILE A 206 -8.20 16.43 8.69
C ILE A 206 -9.33 16.80 7.74
N ALA A 207 -9.69 18.09 7.74
CA ALA A 207 -10.64 18.64 6.78
C ALA A 207 -9.92 18.96 5.46
N GLY A 208 -10.41 18.38 4.37
CA GLY A 208 -9.89 18.62 3.02
C GLY A 208 -10.11 20.05 2.54
N ILE A 209 -9.67 20.29 1.31
CA ILE A 209 -9.87 21.59 0.64
C ILE A 209 -11.36 21.73 0.33
N SER A 210 -11.93 22.90 0.66
CA SER A 210 -13.30 23.26 0.29
C SER A 210 -13.46 23.25 -1.24
N ARG A 211 -14.57 22.68 -1.72
CA ARG A 211 -14.91 22.65 -3.15
C ARG A 211 -15.81 23.83 -3.56
N THR A 212 -16.23 24.64 -2.62
CA THR A 212 -17.15 25.77 -2.77
C THR A 212 -16.57 27.01 -2.14
N ASN A 213 -16.95 28.18 -2.64
CA ASN A 213 -16.52 29.48 -2.12
C ASN A 213 -17.59 30.12 -1.27
N ILE A 214 -17.19 31.03 -0.39
CA ILE A 214 -18.13 31.87 0.36
C ILE A 214 -18.94 32.69 -0.63
N GLY A 215 -20.25 32.70 -0.46
CA GLY A 215 -21.21 33.35 -1.36
C GLY A 215 -21.82 32.42 -2.43
N ASP A 216 -21.31 31.19 -2.59
CA ASP A 216 -21.91 30.21 -3.50
C ASP A 216 -23.24 29.67 -2.94
N LEU A 217 -24.18 29.39 -3.84
CA LEU A 217 -25.42 28.68 -3.49
C LEU A 217 -25.11 27.19 -3.35
N VAL A 218 -25.35 26.63 -2.17
CA VAL A 218 -25.16 25.20 -1.87
C VAL A 218 -26.50 24.52 -1.62
N SER A 219 -26.57 23.22 -2.00
CA SER A 219 -27.78 22.40 -1.84
C SER A 219 -27.37 20.92 -1.65
N PRO A 220 -28.29 20.03 -1.25
CA PRO A 220 -28.02 18.58 -1.19
C PRO A 220 -27.51 17.99 -2.51
N GLU A 221 -27.87 18.58 -3.65
CA GLU A 221 -27.48 18.15 -5.00
C GLU A 221 -26.12 18.68 -5.44
N SER A 222 -25.60 19.71 -4.76
CA SER A 222 -24.29 20.32 -5.09
C SER A 222 -23.10 19.38 -4.80
N GLY A 223 -23.35 18.26 -4.12
CA GLY A 223 -22.31 17.34 -3.68
C GLY A 223 -21.59 17.80 -2.39
N PRO A 224 -20.49 17.14 -2.03
CA PRO A 224 -19.78 17.44 -0.80
C PRO A 224 -19.02 18.75 -0.88
N LEU A 225 -19.17 19.60 0.13
CA LEU A 225 -18.41 20.86 0.29
C LEU A 225 -16.94 20.55 0.65
N ALA A 226 -16.71 19.55 1.48
CA ALA A 226 -15.40 19.07 1.87
C ALA A 226 -15.49 17.59 2.28
N VAL A 227 -14.33 16.94 2.45
CA VAL A 227 -14.21 15.61 3.03
C VAL A 227 -13.37 15.72 4.29
N VAL A 228 -13.84 15.16 5.39
CA VAL A 228 -13.08 15.01 6.64
C VAL A 228 -12.62 13.57 6.73
N SER A 229 -11.33 13.35 6.94
CA SER A 229 -10.74 12.02 7.08
C SER A 229 -10.13 11.84 8.47
N SER A 230 -10.51 10.78 9.17
CA SER A 230 -9.86 10.38 10.42
C SER A 230 -8.53 9.71 10.08
N VAL A 231 -7.43 10.30 10.54
CA VAL A 231 -6.07 9.89 10.16
C VAL A 231 -5.20 9.48 11.35
N ASN A 232 -5.75 9.46 12.55
CA ASN A 232 -5.08 8.92 13.74
C ASN A 232 -6.05 8.07 14.57
N PRO A 233 -5.93 6.73 14.48
CA PRO A 233 -5.00 5.98 13.62
C PRO A 233 -5.35 6.15 12.14
N ILE A 234 -4.36 5.91 11.24
CA ILE A 234 -4.59 5.84 9.80
C ILE A 234 -4.73 4.37 9.37
N ARG A 235 -5.58 4.12 8.37
CA ARG A 235 -5.83 2.77 7.85
C ARG A 235 -4.83 2.43 6.75
N VAL A 236 -4.20 1.27 6.89
CA VAL A 236 -3.36 0.63 5.88
C VAL A 236 -4.21 -0.40 5.15
N ASN A 237 -4.37 -0.27 3.85
CA ASN A 237 -5.04 -1.24 2.99
C ASN A 237 -4.01 -1.90 2.09
N PHE A 238 -3.92 -3.22 2.11
CA PHE A 238 -3.08 -4.00 1.20
C PHE A 238 -3.78 -5.29 0.79
N ALA A 239 -3.26 -5.95 -0.23
CA ALA A 239 -3.83 -7.16 -0.78
C ALA A 239 -2.82 -8.31 -0.74
N VAL A 240 -3.26 -9.49 -0.32
CA VAL A 240 -2.49 -10.73 -0.29
C VAL A 240 -3.02 -11.63 -1.38
N THR A 241 -2.14 -12.24 -2.19
CA THR A 241 -2.54 -13.15 -3.27
C THR A 241 -3.00 -14.49 -2.72
N GLN A 242 -3.86 -15.19 -3.47
CA GLN A 242 -4.32 -16.55 -3.09
C GLN A 242 -3.15 -17.53 -2.95
N GLN A 243 -2.13 -17.40 -3.78
CA GLN A 243 -0.94 -18.25 -3.71
C GLN A 243 -0.18 -18.04 -2.39
N GLU A 244 0.09 -16.79 -2.03
CA GLU A 244 0.75 -16.44 -0.75
C GLU A 244 -0.08 -16.90 0.44
N TRP A 245 -1.41 -16.69 0.38
CA TRP A 245 -2.33 -17.12 1.43
C TRP A 245 -2.26 -18.63 1.68
N ILE A 246 -2.31 -19.45 0.62
CA ILE A 246 -2.23 -20.91 0.73
C ILE A 246 -0.86 -21.35 1.23
N GLN A 247 0.22 -20.73 0.75
CA GLN A 247 1.58 -21.04 1.21
C GLN A 247 1.77 -20.75 2.71
N GLN A 248 1.13 -19.72 3.22
CA GLN A 248 1.15 -19.36 4.64
C GLN A 248 0.29 -20.31 5.48
N ALA A 249 -0.90 -20.68 5.01
CA ALA A 249 -1.81 -21.58 5.71
C ALA A 249 -1.31 -23.03 5.74
N GLY A 250 -0.51 -23.46 4.74
CA GLY A 250 -0.12 -24.86 4.55
C GLY A 250 1.00 -25.37 5.44
N LYS A 251 1.75 -24.49 6.14
CA LYS A 251 2.96 -24.89 6.86
C LYS A 251 2.77 -25.23 8.33
N ASN A 252 1.79 -24.68 9.06
CA ASN A 252 1.49 -25.04 10.47
C ASN A 252 0.13 -24.51 10.98
N GLY A 253 -0.83 -24.19 10.14
CA GLY A 253 -2.22 -23.85 10.54
C GLY A 253 -2.44 -22.49 11.20
N ASN A 254 -1.40 -21.83 11.70
CA ASN A 254 -1.45 -20.53 12.41
C ASN A 254 -0.37 -19.55 11.95
N GLU A 255 0.35 -19.84 10.87
CA GLU A 255 1.37 -18.95 10.33
C GLU A 255 0.76 -18.17 9.17
N GLY A 256 0.97 -16.87 9.15
CA GLY A 256 0.44 -15.97 8.12
C GLY A 256 -0.06 -14.67 8.71
N VAL A 257 -0.61 -13.81 7.85
CA VAL A 257 -1.23 -12.57 8.28
C VAL A 257 -2.58 -12.87 8.92
N GLN A 258 -2.72 -12.57 10.21
CA GLN A 258 -3.94 -12.76 11.00
C GLN A 258 -4.33 -11.43 11.66
N THR A 259 -5.58 -11.36 12.12
CA THR A 259 -6.02 -10.24 12.97
C THR A 259 -5.13 -10.16 14.22
N GLY A 260 -4.61 -8.98 14.53
CA GLY A 260 -3.63 -8.73 15.59
C GLY A 260 -2.17 -8.81 15.14
N SER A 261 -1.87 -9.30 13.93
CA SER A 261 -0.50 -9.31 13.39
C SER A 261 0.08 -7.90 13.32
N LYS A 262 1.36 -7.77 13.69
CA LYS A 262 2.12 -6.52 13.58
C LYS A 262 2.81 -6.43 12.23
N LEU A 263 2.76 -5.25 11.65
CA LEU A 263 3.35 -4.95 10.35
C LEU A 263 4.36 -3.81 10.50
N ASP A 264 5.55 -4.00 10.00
CA ASP A 264 6.52 -2.93 9.81
C ASP A 264 6.16 -2.17 8.53
N ILE A 265 6.13 -0.85 8.62
CA ILE A 265 5.74 0.01 7.50
C ILE A 265 6.97 0.72 6.96
N THR A 266 7.16 0.62 5.65
CA THR A 266 8.21 1.34 4.93
C THR A 266 7.53 2.29 3.95
N LEU A 267 7.92 3.57 3.98
CA LEU A 267 7.43 4.58 3.06
C LEU A 267 8.07 4.41 1.67
N LYS A 268 7.52 5.08 0.67
CA LYS A 268 7.99 4.95 -0.73
C LYS A 268 9.44 5.40 -0.93
N ASP A 269 9.95 6.27 -0.08
CA ASP A 269 11.35 6.74 -0.09
C ASP A 269 12.34 5.74 0.56
N GLY A 270 11.84 4.60 1.06
CA GLY A 270 12.62 3.60 1.77
C GLY A 270 12.75 3.84 3.28
N THR A 271 12.21 4.95 3.80
CA THR A 271 12.24 5.25 5.24
C THR A 271 11.30 4.30 6.01
N LYS A 272 11.80 3.66 7.04
CA LYS A 272 10.97 2.87 7.97
C LYS A 272 10.20 3.80 8.89
N TYR A 273 8.89 3.60 8.96
CA TYR A 273 8.06 4.31 9.92
C TYR A 273 8.27 3.71 11.32
N PRO A 274 8.39 4.54 12.38
CA PRO A 274 8.76 4.06 13.72
C PRO A 274 7.70 3.18 14.37
N GLU A 275 6.43 3.41 14.06
CA GLU A 275 5.30 2.69 14.63
C GLU A 275 4.89 1.50 13.75
N GLN A 276 4.42 0.44 14.41
CA GLN A 276 3.90 -0.74 13.72
C GLN A 276 2.40 -0.64 13.50
N ALA A 277 1.95 -1.02 12.30
CA ALA A 277 0.53 -1.21 12.06
C ALA A 277 0.06 -2.54 12.67
N THR A 278 -1.19 -2.56 13.13
CA THR A 278 -1.85 -3.76 13.66
C THR A 278 -2.98 -4.16 12.72
N VAL A 279 -2.97 -5.39 12.23
CA VAL A 279 -4.05 -5.93 11.38
C VAL A 279 -5.35 -5.98 12.19
N VAL A 280 -6.39 -5.32 11.68
CA VAL A 280 -7.71 -5.24 12.34
C VAL A 280 -8.78 -6.06 11.62
N ALA A 281 -8.63 -6.24 10.30
CA ALA A 281 -9.59 -6.99 9.52
C ALA A 281 -8.95 -7.64 8.30
N ILE A 282 -9.50 -8.79 7.94
CA ILE A 282 -9.20 -9.50 6.70
C ILE A 282 -10.55 -9.74 6.03
N ASP A 283 -10.65 -9.45 4.74
CA ASP A 283 -11.91 -9.58 4.02
C ASP A 283 -12.38 -11.04 4.04
N ARG A 284 -13.68 -11.24 3.95
CA ARG A 284 -14.30 -12.58 3.98
C ARG A 284 -14.04 -13.41 2.73
N ALA A 285 -13.76 -12.76 1.60
CA ALA A 285 -13.66 -13.44 0.30
C ALA A 285 -12.54 -12.86 -0.56
N PHE A 286 -11.96 -13.71 -1.40
CA PHE A 286 -11.05 -13.28 -2.45
C PHE A 286 -11.82 -12.53 -3.54
N ASN A 287 -11.22 -11.47 -4.07
CA ASN A 287 -11.71 -10.82 -5.27
C ASN A 287 -11.43 -11.75 -6.47
N PRO A 288 -12.46 -12.21 -7.21
CA PRO A 288 -12.27 -13.17 -8.29
C PRO A 288 -11.55 -12.58 -9.52
N GLN A 289 -11.56 -11.25 -9.69
CA GLN A 289 -10.89 -10.59 -10.81
C GLN A 289 -9.38 -10.45 -10.59
N THR A 290 -8.95 -10.26 -9.35
CA THR A 290 -7.53 -10.05 -9.01
C THR A 290 -6.88 -11.25 -8.32
N GLY A 291 -7.67 -12.22 -7.83
CA GLY A 291 -7.17 -13.37 -7.06
C GLY A 291 -6.55 -12.97 -5.73
N THR A 292 -6.95 -11.83 -5.15
CA THR A 292 -6.39 -11.30 -3.90
C THR A 292 -7.44 -11.15 -2.82
N ILE A 293 -7.03 -11.23 -1.56
CA ILE A 293 -7.81 -10.89 -0.38
C ILE A 293 -7.33 -9.57 0.21
N ARG A 294 -8.26 -8.69 0.57
CA ARG A 294 -7.95 -7.40 1.19
C ARG A 294 -7.68 -7.58 2.67
N VAL A 295 -6.62 -6.94 3.14
CA VAL A 295 -6.25 -6.86 4.55
C VAL A 295 -6.22 -5.39 4.97
N GLN A 296 -6.75 -5.10 6.14
CA GLN A 296 -6.77 -3.78 6.75
C GLN A 296 -6.01 -3.80 8.06
N ALA A 297 -5.15 -2.81 8.25
CA ALA A 297 -4.43 -2.60 9.50
C ALA A 297 -4.56 -1.13 9.93
N ASN A 298 -4.51 -0.87 11.23
CA ASN A 298 -4.47 0.47 11.79
C ASN A 298 -3.03 0.80 12.19
N LEU A 299 -2.58 1.98 11.81
CA LEU A 299 -1.26 2.53 12.09
C LEU A 299 -1.40 3.81 12.91
N PRO A 300 -0.78 3.92 14.09
CA PRO A 300 -0.72 5.18 14.82
C PRO A 300 -0.08 6.28 13.98
N ASN A 301 -0.63 7.50 14.02
CA ASN A 301 -0.16 8.64 13.24
C ASN A 301 -0.31 9.93 14.07
N ALA A 302 0.34 9.95 15.23
CA ALA A 302 0.18 11.03 16.21
C ALA A 302 0.64 12.39 15.65
N ASP A 303 1.68 12.40 14.81
CA ASP A 303 2.25 13.60 14.20
C ASP A 303 1.50 14.06 12.95
N TYR A 304 0.44 13.34 12.54
CA TYR A 304 -0.33 13.63 11.33
C TYR A 304 0.52 13.70 10.04
N LEU A 305 1.71 13.07 10.05
CA LEU A 305 2.61 13.03 8.89
C LEU A 305 2.01 12.24 7.73
N LEU A 306 1.39 11.10 8.05
CA LEU A 306 0.79 10.22 7.06
C LEU A 306 -0.57 10.77 6.62
N ARG A 307 -0.82 10.71 5.31
CA ARG A 307 -2.03 11.21 4.68
C ARG A 307 -2.72 10.12 3.86
N PRO A 308 -4.05 10.13 3.75
CA PRO A 308 -4.77 9.28 2.82
C PRO A 308 -4.23 9.41 1.40
N GLY A 309 -4.16 8.28 0.67
CA GLY A 309 -3.62 8.21 -0.69
C GLY A 309 -2.11 7.95 -0.78
N MET A 310 -1.35 7.99 0.31
CA MET A 310 0.07 7.62 0.29
C MET A 310 0.24 6.12 0.08
N PHE A 311 1.25 5.73 -0.71
CA PHE A 311 1.64 4.34 -0.89
C PHE A 311 2.72 3.96 0.12
N ILE A 312 2.63 2.72 0.60
CA ILE A 312 3.55 2.13 1.57
C ILE A 312 3.87 0.68 1.21
N ILE A 313 4.90 0.15 1.84
CA ILE A 313 5.19 -1.28 1.86
C ILE A 313 4.95 -1.78 3.28
N ALA A 314 4.00 -2.71 3.41
CA ALA A 314 3.72 -3.40 4.67
C ALA A 314 4.50 -4.71 4.70
N THR A 315 5.31 -4.92 5.74
CA THR A 315 6.11 -6.14 5.91
C THR A 315 5.69 -6.84 7.20
N ALA A 316 5.33 -8.12 7.09
CA ALA A 316 5.02 -8.96 8.23
C ALA A 316 6.05 -10.09 8.38
N ARG A 317 6.34 -10.48 9.62
CA ARG A 317 6.99 -11.75 9.90
C ARG A 317 5.93 -12.85 9.86
N LEU A 318 6.05 -13.77 8.88
CA LEU A 318 5.07 -14.84 8.66
C LEU A 318 5.43 -16.10 9.44
N ALA A 319 6.73 -16.45 9.46
CA ALA A 319 7.24 -17.65 10.09
C ALA A 319 8.70 -17.44 10.52
N THR A 320 9.23 -18.39 11.26
CA THR A 320 10.67 -18.48 11.53
C THR A 320 11.13 -19.90 11.19
N VAL A 321 12.01 -20.02 10.21
CA VAL A 321 12.69 -21.30 9.91
C VAL A 321 13.79 -21.48 10.94
N LYS A 322 13.55 -22.40 11.87
CA LYS A 322 14.52 -22.72 12.92
C LYS A 322 15.68 -23.54 12.36
N ASN A 323 16.90 -23.30 12.87
CA ASN A 323 18.09 -24.05 12.50
C ASN A 323 18.35 -24.10 10.98
N ALA A 324 18.02 -23.03 10.26
CA ALA A 324 18.27 -22.96 8.83
C ALA A 324 19.76 -22.94 8.53
N LEU A 325 20.22 -23.81 7.63
CA LEU A 325 21.62 -23.82 7.20
C LEU A 325 21.88 -22.61 6.26
N THR A 326 22.87 -21.79 6.60
CA THR A 326 23.20 -20.57 5.84
C THR A 326 24.65 -20.56 5.41
N VAL A 327 24.88 -20.00 4.23
CA VAL A 327 26.21 -19.72 3.67
C VAL A 327 26.32 -18.25 3.30
N PRO A 328 27.50 -17.67 3.21
CA PRO A 328 27.66 -16.33 2.64
C PRO A 328 27.06 -16.24 1.23
N ALA A 329 26.29 -15.20 0.94
CA ALA A 329 25.60 -15.06 -0.34
C ALA A 329 26.57 -15.11 -1.54
N LYS A 330 27.80 -14.61 -1.35
CA LYS A 330 28.86 -14.66 -2.35
C LYS A 330 29.38 -16.06 -2.67
N SER A 331 29.10 -17.09 -1.86
CA SER A 331 29.49 -18.49 -2.13
C SER A 331 28.49 -19.22 -3.04
N LEU A 332 27.35 -18.60 -3.36
CA LEU A 332 26.35 -19.20 -4.24
C LEU A 332 26.69 -18.95 -5.71
N LEU A 333 26.81 -20.01 -6.47
CA LEU A 333 26.89 -19.97 -7.92
C LEU A 333 25.49 -20.17 -8.51
N SER A 334 25.14 -19.32 -9.48
CA SER A 334 23.88 -19.46 -10.23
C SER A 334 24.19 -19.74 -11.70
N THR A 335 23.71 -20.89 -12.18
CA THR A 335 23.83 -21.28 -13.59
C THR A 335 22.49 -21.76 -14.10
N GLN A 336 21.97 -21.12 -15.14
CA GLN A 336 20.66 -21.48 -15.76
C GLN A 336 19.51 -21.57 -14.75
N GLY A 337 19.47 -20.65 -13.75
CA GLY A 337 18.42 -20.62 -12.73
C GLY A 337 18.54 -21.70 -11.64
N ARG A 338 19.62 -22.48 -11.64
CA ARG A 338 19.94 -23.43 -10.57
C ARG A 338 21.07 -22.89 -9.71
N PHE A 339 20.98 -23.17 -8.41
CA PHE A 339 21.98 -22.72 -7.44
C PHE A 339 22.88 -23.87 -7.01
N PHE A 340 24.17 -23.57 -6.84
CA PHE A 340 25.19 -24.51 -6.43
C PHE A 340 26.10 -23.86 -5.39
N VAL A 341 26.65 -24.70 -4.53
CA VAL A 341 27.77 -24.34 -3.65
C VAL A 341 28.96 -25.27 -3.93
N ILE A 342 30.19 -24.78 -3.81
CA ILE A 342 31.37 -25.59 -3.92
C ILE A 342 31.83 -25.93 -2.52
N VAL A 343 31.99 -27.22 -2.24
CA VAL A 343 32.47 -27.74 -0.96
C VAL A 343 33.76 -28.44 -1.15
N LEU A 344 34.72 -28.20 -0.25
CA LEU A 344 36.01 -28.89 -0.23
C LEU A 344 35.94 -30.13 0.63
N ASP A 345 36.41 -31.24 0.13
CA ASP A 345 36.57 -32.47 0.89
C ASP A 345 37.81 -32.43 1.84
N GLY A 346 38.08 -33.54 2.55
CA GLY A 346 39.22 -33.67 3.47
C GLY A 346 40.58 -33.48 2.79
N SER A 347 40.67 -33.68 1.47
CA SER A 347 41.85 -33.53 0.64
C SER A 347 41.92 -32.16 -0.06
N ASN A 348 41.01 -31.22 0.28
CA ASN A 348 40.80 -29.93 -0.36
C ASN A 348 40.41 -30.03 -1.86
N HIS A 349 39.78 -31.14 -2.27
CA HIS A 349 39.27 -31.28 -3.62
C HIS A 349 37.85 -30.67 -3.69
N PRO A 350 37.54 -29.79 -4.67
CA PRO A 350 36.26 -29.11 -4.77
C PRO A 350 35.20 -30.02 -5.40
N SER A 351 34.01 -30.02 -4.77
CA SER A 351 32.81 -30.76 -5.18
C SER A 351 31.64 -29.79 -5.33
N ILE A 352 30.95 -29.84 -6.45
CA ILE A 352 29.79 -28.97 -6.72
C ILE A 352 28.53 -29.61 -6.18
N ILE A 353 27.89 -28.97 -5.23
CA ILE A 353 26.65 -29.46 -4.59
C ILE A 353 25.48 -28.60 -5.05
N PRO A 354 24.46 -29.19 -5.69
CA PRO A 354 23.25 -28.48 -6.04
C PRO A 354 22.40 -28.20 -4.79
N VAL A 355 21.98 -26.94 -4.66
CA VAL A 355 21.17 -26.48 -3.52
C VAL A 355 19.97 -25.68 -4.01
N GLN A 356 18.92 -25.62 -3.18
CA GLN A 356 17.84 -24.67 -3.34
C GLN A 356 18.15 -23.46 -2.47
N ALA A 357 18.14 -22.26 -3.07
CA ALA A 357 18.27 -20.99 -2.33
C ALA A 357 16.95 -20.68 -1.64
N GLY A 358 16.99 -20.39 -0.33
CA GLY A 358 15.86 -19.94 0.46
C GLY A 358 15.90 -18.42 0.69
N THR A 359 15.55 -18.00 1.91
CA THR A 359 15.54 -16.58 2.28
C THR A 359 16.95 -16.06 2.53
N GLN A 360 17.22 -14.84 2.06
CA GLN A 360 18.47 -14.13 2.36
C GLN A 360 18.29 -13.26 3.60
N LEU A 361 19.26 -13.29 4.51
CA LEU A 361 19.31 -12.46 5.71
C LEU A 361 20.68 -11.76 5.79
N GLY A 362 20.70 -10.46 5.48
CA GLY A 362 21.95 -9.70 5.38
C GLY A 362 22.87 -10.24 4.29
N ASP A 363 24.10 -10.60 4.66
CA ASP A 363 25.13 -11.16 3.80
C ASP A 363 25.07 -12.69 3.66
N ARG A 364 24.14 -13.35 4.36
CA ARG A 364 23.98 -14.80 4.35
C ARG A 364 22.72 -15.25 3.60
N GLN A 365 22.84 -16.36 2.90
CA GLN A 365 21.77 -17.00 2.14
C GLN A 365 21.44 -18.34 2.74
N GLN A 366 20.14 -18.60 3.01
CA GLN A 366 19.67 -19.94 3.35
C GLN A 366 19.88 -20.87 2.17
N VAL A 367 20.42 -22.06 2.44
CA VAL A 367 20.59 -23.13 1.45
C VAL A 367 19.97 -24.43 1.95
N ILE A 368 19.26 -25.09 1.04
CA ILE A 368 18.66 -26.40 1.28
C ILE A 368 19.31 -27.37 0.31
N PRO A 369 20.15 -28.31 0.76
CA PRO A 369 20.80 -29.27 -0.13
C PRO A 369 19.75 -30.17 -0.78
N LEU A 370 19.87 -30.40 -2.10
CA LEU A 370 18.95 -31.29 -2.81
C LEU A 370 19.16 -32.77 -2.47
N LYS A 371 20.36 -33.15 -1.99
CA LYS A 371 20.65 -34.47 -1.44
C LYS A 371 20.85 -34.33 0.06
N PRO A 372 20.14 -35.11 0.89
CA PRO A 372 20.38 -35.12 2.33
C PRO A 372 21.88 -35.34 2.64
N ASP A 373 22.38 -34.70 3.69
CA ASP A 373 23.75 -34.82 4.21
C ASP A 373 24.89 -34.39 3.28
N SER A 374 24.60 -33.88 2.08
CA SER A 374 25.63 -33.37 1.17
C SER A 374 26.26 -32.04 1.64
N LEU A 375 25.57 -31.31 2.51
CA LEU A 375 26.05 -30.07 3.10
C LEU A 375 25.70 -30.05 4.58
N THR A 376 26.72 -29.96 5.43
CA THR A 376 26.60 -29.96 6.89
C THR A 376 27.26 -28.70 7.48
N PRO A 377 27.02 -28.36 8.75
CA PRO A 377 27.71 -27.25 9.41
C PRO A 377 29.23 -27.36 9.43
N GLN A 378 29.78 -28.59 9.28
CA GLN A 378 31.23 -28.85 9.23
C GLN A 378 31.83 -28.78 7.82
N SER A 379 30.99 -28.67 6.79
CA SER A 379 31.45 -28.58 5.40
C SER A 379 32.25 -27.29 5.17
N LYS A 380 33.31 -27.38 4.35
CA LYS A 380 34.13 -26.22 3.96
C LYS A 380 33.59 -25.63 2.66
N VAL A 381 32.76 -24.58 2.74
CA VAL A 381 32.17 -23.93 1.57
C VAL A 381 33.10 -22.85 1.05
N VAL A 382 33.44 -22.91 -0.24
CA VAL A 382 34.29 -21.93 -0.90
C VAL A 382 33.56 -20.61 -1.03
N VAL A 383 34.21 -19.53 -0.61
CA VAL A 383 33.64 -18.18 -0.55
C VAL A 383 34.36 -17.24 -1.53
N ASP A 384 35.66 -17.53 -1.80
CA ASP A 384 36.44 -16.81 -2.79
C ASP A 384 37.29 -17.79 -3.59
N GLY A 385 37.59 -17.43 -4.83
CA GLY A 385 38.25 -18.33 -5.79
C GLY A 385 37.28 -19.31 -6.45
N LEU A 386 35.98 -18.98 -6.54
CA LEU A 386 34.96 -19.89 -7.06
C LEU A 386 35.21 -20.37 -8.49
N LEU A 387 35.74 -19.52 -9.38
CA LEU A 387 36.07 -19.91 -10.76
C LEU A 387 37.21 -20.93 -10.81
N GLN A 388 38.23 -20.74 -9.96
CA GLN A 388 39.37 -21.67 -9.84
C GLN A 388 38.88 -23.02 -9.25
N ALA A 389 38.00 -22.96 -8.24
CA ALA A 389 37.44 -24.14 -7.65
C ALA A 389 36.53 -24.90 -8.63
N GLU A 390 35.73 -24.21 -9.45
CA GLU A 390 34.91 -24.84 -10.50
C GLU A 390 35.79 -25.51 -11.57
N ALA A 391 36.85 -24.83 -12.04
CA ALA A 391 37.78 -25.42 -12.99
C ALA A 391 38.48 -26.66 -12.42
N ALA A 392 38.89 -26.61 -11.16
CA ALA A 392 39.55 -27.70 -10.46
C ALA A 392 38.63 -28.89 -10.19
N SER A 393 37.34 -28.67 -10.00
CA SER A 393 36.33 -29.75 -9.82
C SER A 393 36.25 -30.71 -11.03
N ARG A 394 36.68 -30.22 -12.21
CA ARG A 394 36.74 -31.00 -13.46
C ARG A 394 38.10 -31.69 -13.68
N ASN A 395 39.11 -31.37 -12.86
CA ASN A 395 40.48 -31.93 -12.99
C ASN A 395 40.92 -32.54 -11.65
N PRO A 396 40.90 -33.88 -11.50
CA PRO A 396 41.28 -34.55 -10.26
C PRO A 396 42.72 -34.33 -9.81
N ALA A 397 43.62 -33.89 -10.72
CA ALA A 397 45.02 -33.65 -10.41
C ALA A 397 45.31 -32.21 -9.95
N ALA A 398 44.30 -31.32 -9.92
CA ALA A 398 44.48 -29.91 -9.50
C ALA A 398 44.83 -29.85 -8.01
N ARG A 399 45.95 -29.25 -7.67
CA ARG A 399 46.33 -28.96 -6.28
C ARG A 399 45.85 -27.56 -5.93
N LEU A 400 45.11 -27.44 -4.82
CA LEU A 400 44.56 -26.20 -4.33
C LEU A 400 44.98 -25.96 -2.86
N LYS A 401 45.21 -24.73 -2.50
CA LYS A 401 45.47 -24.36 -1.12
C LYS A 401 44.17 -23.75 -0.54
N ALA A 402 43.65 -24.33 0.51
CA ALA A 402 42.43 -23.84 1.19
C ALA A 402 42.81 -23.09 2.47
N VAL A 403 42.25 -21.89 2.64
CA VAL A 403 42.50 -21.03 3.80
C VAL A 403 41.12 -20.63 4.38
N PRO A 404 40.92 -20.67 5.73
CA PRO A 404 39.67 -20.22 6.33
C PRO A 404 39.54 -18.69 6.22
N ALA A 405 38.30 -18.21 6.07
CA ALA A 405 37.99 -16.78 5.92
C ALA A 405 38.36 -15.95 7.18
N SER A 406 38.46 -16.58 8.34
CA SER A 406 38.78 -15.93 9.63
C SER A 406 40.25 -15.50 9.77
N ASN A 407 41.11 -15.80 8.79
CA ASN A 407 42.57 -15.50 8.82
C ASN A 407 42.95 -14.36 7.86
N GLN A 408 41.99 -13.51 7.45
CA GLN A 408 42.27 -12.28 6.67
C GLN A 408 41.82 -11.04 7.39
#